data_83a2207af37980b8c2f299002d42e9d0
#
_entry.id   83a2207af37980b8c2f299002d42e9d0
#
_cell.length_a   1.000
_cell.length_b   1.000
_cell.length_c   1.000
_cell.angle_alpha   90.00
_cell.angle_beta   90.00
_cell.angle_gamma   90.00
#
_symmetry.space_group_name_H-M   'P 1'
#
loop_
_entity.id
_entity.type
_entity.pdbx_description
1 polymer ?
#
loop_
_entity_poly.entity_id
_entity_poly.type
_entity_poly.pdbx_seq_one_letter_code
_entity_poly.pdbx_strand_id
1 'polypeptide(L)'
;MRVGMGYDVHKLVEGRDLILGGVKIPYEKGLLGHSDADVLLHAIMDALLGAAALGDIGKHFPDTDPAYKGASSIRLLEEVGRMIDEKLYVIGNIDATIIAQRPKMAPHIEQMLSLIHI
;
A
#
# COMPACT_ATOMS: atom_id res chain seq x y z
N MET A 1 20.13 -2.01 12.39
CA MET A 1 19.31 -2.14 11.19
C MET A 1 18.10 -3.04 11.45
N ARG A 2 16.94 -2.66 10.95
CA ARG A 2 15.72 -3.47 11.04
C ARG A 2 15.22 -3.82 9.65
N VAL A 3 14.61 -4.99 9.51
CA VAL A 3 14.07 -5.49 8.26
C VAL A 3 12.61 -5.86 8.50
N GLY A 4 11.76 -5.53 7.56
CA GLY A 4 10.36 -5.91 7.59
C GLY A 4 9.94 -6.48 6.26
N MET A 5 8.94 -7.36 6.27
CA MET A 5 8.36 -7.95 5.07
C MET A 5 6.85 -7.77 5.10
N GLY A 6 6.29 -7.42 3.96
CA GLY A 6 4.85 -7.35 3.77
C GLY A 6 4.44 -8.15 2.55
N TYR A 7 3.29 -8.78 2.64
CA TYR A 7 2.68 -9.50 1.53
C TYR A 7 1.19 -9.24 1.56
N ASP A 8 0.62 -8.87 0.42
CA ASP A 8 -0.81 -8.61 0.34
C ASP A 8 -1.37 -9.09 -0.99
N VAL A 9 -2.62 -9.50 -0.96
CA VAL A 9 -3.33 -9.96 -2.13
C VAL A 9 -4.81 -9.56 -2.03
N HIS A 10 -5.34 -9.07 -3.14
CA HIS A 10 -6.76 -8.72 -3.24
C HIS A 10 -7.34 -9.31 -4.53
N LYS A 11 -8.63 -9.59 -4.50
CA LYS A 11 -9.34 -10.14 -5.65
C LYS A 11 -9.67 -9.01 -6.64
N LEU A 12 -9.47 -9.26 -7.93
CA LEU A 12 -9.93 -8.37 -8.99
C LEU A 12 -11.43 -8.56 -9.23
N VAL A 13 -12.17 -7.46 -9.24
CA VAL A 13 -13.62 -7.46 -9.46
C VAL A 13 -14.01 -6.32 -10.39
N GLU A 14 -15.13 -6.47 -11.06
CA GLU A 14 -15.71 -5.43 -11.90
C GLU A 14 -16.27 -4.29 -11.04
N GLY A 15 -16.37 -3.11 -11.62
CA GLY A 15 -17.00 -1.96 -10.96
C GLY A 15 -16.12 -1.23 -9.95
N ARG A 16 -14.83 -1.49 -9.95
CA ARG A 16 -13.87 -0.79 -9.08
C ARG A 16 -12.68 -0.29 -9.89
N ASP A 17 -12.14 0.84 -9.45
CA ASP A 17 -10.89 1.36 -9.99
C ASP A 17 -9.72 0.48 -9.55
N LEU A 18 -8.76 0.30 -10.45
CA LEU A 18 -7.50 -0.36 -10.13
C LEU A 18 -6.49 0.70 -9.70
N ILE A 19 -6.14 0.70 -8.43
CA ILE A 19 -5.19 1.64 -7.87
C ILE A 19 -4.01 0.84 -7.30
N LEU A 20 -2.81 1.13 -7.81
CA LEU A 20 -1.57 0.48 -7.38
C LEU A 20 -0.47 1.52 -7.24
N GLY A 21 0.21 1.52 -6.10
CA GLY A 21 1.25 2.52 -5.82
C GLY A 21 0.72 3.94 -5.87
N GLY A 22 -0.56 4.15 -5.56
CA GLY A 22 -1.25 5.42 -5.65
C GLY A 22 -1.69 5.81 -7.06
N VAL A 23 -1.37 5.00 -8.08
CA VAL A 23 -1.68 5.30 -9.48
C VAL A 23 -2.97 4.61 -9.89
N LYS A 24 -3.90 5.36 -10.49
CA LYS A 24 -5.09 4.79 -11.11
C LYS A 24 -4.71 4.24 -12.48
N ILE A 25 -4.76 2.93 -12.60
CA ILE A 25 -4.36 2.22 -13.81
C ILE A 25 -5.61 1.94 -14.65
N PRO A 26 -5.63 2.34 -15.95
CA PRO A 26 -6.76 2.01 -16.82
C PRO A 26 -6.92 0.50 -16.99
N TYR A 27 -8.02 -0.03 -16.48
CA TYR A 27 -8.33 -1.45 -16.57
C TYR A 27 -9.82 -1.64 -16.28
N GLU A 28 -10.37 -2.73 -16.78
CA GLU A 28 -11.80 -3.03 -16.65
C GLU A 28 -12.21 -3.52 -15.26
N LYS A 29 -11.23 -3.93 -14.44
CA LYS A 29 -11.44 -4.41 -13.08
C LYS A 29 -10.56 -3.65 -12.11
N GLY A 30 -10.94 -3.65 -10.84
CA GLY A 30 -10.13 -3.14 -9.75
C GLY A 30 -10.08 -4.12 -8.60
N LEU A 31 -9.26 -3.82 -7.61
CA LEU A 31 -9.09 -4.68 -6.44
C LEU A 31 -10.22 -4.44 -5.44
N LEU A 32 -10.71 -5.51 -4.84
CA LEU A 32 -11.76 -5.47 -3.83
C LEU A 32 -11.16 -5.27 -2.45
N GLY A 33 -11.66 -4.28 -1.72
CA GLY A 33 -11.23 -4.03 -0.35
C GLY A 33 -11.99 -2.88 0.27
N HIS A 34 -11.79 -2.67 1.57
CA HIS A 34 -12.47 -1.63 2.35
C HIS A 34 -11.97 -0.22 1.96
N SER A 35 -10.65 -0.05 1.82
CA SER A 35 -10.02 1.17 1.30
C SER A 35 -10.03 1.16 -0.23
N ASP A 36 -9.10 1.87 -0.88
CA ASP A 36 -8.90 1.79 -2.33
C ASP A 36 -8.30 0.44 -2.77
N ALA A 37 -7.99 -0.43 -1.82
CA ALA A 37 -7.41 -1.76 -2.02
C ALA A 37 -6.08 -1.74 -2.79
N ASP A 38 -5.27 -0.70 -2.56
CA ASP A 38 -3.93 -0.61 -3.15
C ASP A 38 -3.01 -1.66 -2.51
N VAL A 39 -2.92 -2.81 -3.15
CA VAL A 39 -2.21 -3.97 -2.62
C VAL A 39 -0.71 -3.69 -2.46
N LEU A 40 -0.13 -2.87 -3.33
CA LEU A 40 1.29 -2.53 -3.25
C LEU A 40 1.57 -1.69 -2.00
N LEU A 41 0.80 -0.64 -1.78
CA LEU A 41 0.99 0.22 -0.60
C LEU A 41 0.68 -0.53 0.69
N HIS A 42 -0.31 -1.42 0.68
CA HIS A 42 -0.63 -2.26 1.84
C HIS A 42 0.55 -3.15 2.23
N ALA A 43 1.19 -3.79 1.26
CA ALA A 43 2.37 -4.61 1.53
C ALA A 43 3.54 -3.78 2.07
N ILE A 44 3.77 -2.60 1.50
CA ILE A 44 4.82 -1.68 1.96
C ILE A 44 4.54 -1.23 3.41
N MET A 45 3.31 -0.84 3.71
CA MET A 45 2.94 -0.41 5.06
C MET A 45 3.15 -1.54 6.08
N ASP A 46 2.74 -2.76 5.75
CA ASP A 46 2.95 -3.91 6.62
C ASP A 46 4.43 -4.17 6.87
N ALA A 47 5.27 -4.03 5.84
CA ALA A 47 6.71 -4.19 5.98
C ALA A 47 7.31 -3.15 6.93
N LEU A 48 6.89 -1.89 6.78
CA LEU A 48 7.38 -0.80 7.63
C LEU A 48 6.93 -0.96 9.08
N LEU A 49 5.66 -1.26 9.29
CA LEU A 49 5.13 -1.47 10.64
C LEU A 49 5.76 -2.68 11.30
N GLY A 50 5.95 -3.77 10.56
CA GLY A 50 6.60 -4.98 11.07
C GLY A 50 8.05 -4.74 11.46
N ALA A 51 8.80 -4.00 10.64
CA ALA A 51 10.19 -3.66 10.95
C ALA A 51 10.31 -2.84 12.24
N ALA A 52 9.34 -1.96 12.50
CA ALA A 52 9.32 -1.12 13.70
C ALA A 52 8.62 -1.79 14.88
N ALA A 53 8.19 -3.04 14.76
CA ALA A 53 7.44 -3.78 15.78
C ALA A 53 6.14 -3.08 16.19
N LEU A 54 5.47 -2.46 15.22
CA LEU A 54 4.21 -1.75 15.44
C LEU A 54 2.97 -2.55 15.00
N GLY A 55 3.15 -3.81 14.62
CA GLY A 55 2.06 -4.66 14.17
C GLY A 55 1.87 -4.62 12.66
N ASP A 56 0.63 -4.45 12.24
CA ASP A 56 0.26 -4.43 10.82
C ASP A 56 -0.83 -3.37 10.55
N ILE A 57 -1.22 -3.22 9.28
CA ILE A 57 -2.22 -2.23 8.91
C ILE A 57 -3.60 -2.55 9.47
N GLY A 58 -3.94 -3.80 9.67
CA GLY A 58 -5.22 -4.18 10.25
C GLY A 58 -5.39 -3.70 11.68
N LYS A 59 -4.28 -3.59 12.42
CA LYS A 59 -4.28 -3.05 13.78
C LYS A 59 -4.51 -1.54 13.81
N HIS A 60 -3.91 -0.79 12.88
CA HIS A 60 -3.95 0.66 12.85
C HIS A 60 -5.12 1.21 12.03
N PHE A 61 -5.50 0.51 10.96
CA PHE A 61 -6.55 0.94 10.04
C PHE A 61 -7.52 -0.22 9.79
N PRO A 62 -8.28 -0.65 10.82
CA PRO A 62 -9.15 -1.81 10.67
C PRO A 62 -10.24 -1.56 9.63
N ASP A 63 -10.49 -2.55 8.77
CA ASP A 63 -11.51 -2.48 7.73
C ASP A 63 -12.94 -2.52 8.30
N THR A 64 -13.09 -2.74 9.60
CA THR A 64 -14.37 -2.58 10.31
C THR A 64 -14.68 -1.13 10.67
N ASP A 65 -13.70 -0.21 10.58
CA ASP A 65 -13.89 1.20 10.88
C ASP A 65 -14.42 1.95 9.66
N PRO A 66 -15.64 2.53 9.70
CA PRO A 66 -16.20 3.27 8.57
C PRO A 66 -15.35 4.45 8.12
N ALA A 67 -14.50 5.00 9.00
CA ALA A 67 -13.63 6.13 8.66
C ALA A 67 -12.64 5.79 7.55
N TYR A 68 -12.30 4.51 7.37
CA TYR A 68 -11.33 4.07 6.35
C TYR A 68 -11.99 3.51 5.09
N LYS A 69 -13.32 3.50 5.02
CA LYS A 69 -14.02 3.04 3.83
C LYS A 69 -13.71 3.96 2.65
N GLY A 70 -13.18 3.39 1.57
CA GLY A 70 -12.77 4.15 0.40
C GLY A 70 -11.53 5.01 0.61
N ALA A 71 -10.82 4.87 1.72
CA ALA A 71 -9.65 5.69 2.04
C ALA A 71 -8.54 5.51 1.01
N SER A 72 -7.83 6.60 0.73
CA SER A 72 -6.63 6.57 -0.09
C SER A 72 -5.48 5.93 0.67
N SER A 73 -4.90 4.87 0.11
CA SER A 73 -3.76 4.20 0.75
C SER A 73 -2.50 5.06 0.76
N ILE A 74 -2.38 6.05 -0.14
CA ILE A 74 -1.29 7.03 -0.05
C ILE A 74 -1.37 7.80 1.28
N ARG A 75 -2.57 8.20 1.69
CA ARG A 75 -2.75 8.90 2.98
C ARG A 75 -2.46 7.99 4.16
N LEU A 76 -2.84 6.72 4.07
CA LEU A 76 -2.50 5.74 5.10
C LEU A 76 -0.99 5.53 5.18
N LEU A 77 -0.31 5.50 4.03
CA LEU A 77 1.15 5.40 3.98
C LEU A 77 1.83 6.62 4.63
N GLU A 78 1.32 7.82 4.39
CA GLU A 78 1.83 9.04 5.04
C GLU A 78 1.72 8.91 6.57
N GLU A 79 0.61 8.39 7.05
CA GLU A 79 0.39 8.14 8.48
C GLU A 79 1.40 7.14 9.04
N VAL A 80 1.65 6.04 8.32
CA VAL A 80 2.67 5.05 8.70
C VAL A 80 4.05 5.69 8.72
N GLY A 81 4.39 6.50 7.72
CA GLY A 81 5.66 7.24 7.69
C GLY A 81 5.86 8.10 8.92
N ARG A 82 4.79 8.77 9.36
CA ARG A 82 4.84 9.57 10.59
C ARG A 82 5.07 8.70 11.82
N MET A 83 4.44 7.53 11.90
CA MET A 83 4.67 6.59 13.01
C MET A 83 6.12 6.14 13.07
N ILE A 84 6.74 5.88 11.92
CA ILE A 84 8.15 5.50 11.82
C ILE A 84 9.05 6.63 12.32
N ASP A 85 8.78 7.87 11.89
CA ASP A 85 9.52 9.04 12.35
C ASP A 85 9.41 9.24 13.86
N GLU A 86 8.23 9.08 14.43
CA GLU A 86 8.00 9.20 15.87
C GLU A 86 8.81 8.19 16.68
N LYS A 87 9.10 7.03 16.10
CA LYS A 87 9.96 6.01 16.71
C LYS A 87 11.44 6.25 16.44
N LEU A 88 11.79 7.35 15.78
CA LEU A 88 13.16 7.74 15.45
C LEU A 88 13.85 6.76 14.50
N TYR A 89 13.10 6.10 13.65
CA TYR A 89 13.63 5.28 12.57
C TYR A 89 13.64 6.04 11.26
N VAL A 90 14.56 5.68 10.38
CA VAL A 90 14.59 6.16 8.99
C VAL A 90 14.49 4.96 8.07
N ILE A 91 13.83 5.17 6.94
CA ILE A 91 13.70 4.14 5.92
C ILE A 91 14.98 4.10 5.11
N GLY A 92 15.71 2.97 5.18
CA GLY A 92 16.94 2.79 4.42
C GLY A 92 16.64 2.50 2.94
N ASN A 93 15.78 1.54 2.68
CA ASN A 93 15.30 1.26 1.32
C ASN A 93 14.04 0.42 1.38
N ILE A 94 13.31 0.42 0.29
CA ILE A 94 12.15 -0.43 0.07
C ILE A 94 12.33 -1.12 -1.28
N ASP A 95 12.19 -2.45 -1.28
CA ASP A 95 12.14 -3.23 -2.51
C ASP A 95 10.76 -3.89 -2.58
N ALA A 96 10.09 -3.75 -3.71
CA ALA A 96 8.73 -4.23 -3.87
C ALA A 96 8.54 -4.93 -5.21
N THR A 97 7.74 -5.98 -5.23
CA THR A 97 7.42 -6.74 -6.42
C THR A 97 5.92 -6.84 -6.59
N ILE A 98 5.43 -6.51 -7.76
CA ILE A 98 4.02 -6.71 -8.13
C ILE A 98 3.93 -7.98 -8.98
N ILE A 99 3.09 -8.90 -8.57
CA ILE A 99 2.82 -10.12 -9.32
C ILE A 99 1.43 -9.98 -9.94
N ALA A 100 1.40 -9.72 -11.23
CA ALA A 100 0.16 -9.52 -11.97
C ALA A 100 0.31 -10.02 -13.39
N GLN A 101 -0.71 -10.72 -13.88
CA GLN A 101 -0.74 -11.15 -15.26
C GLN A 101 -1.16 -10.02 -16.19
N ARG A 102 -2.16 -9.25 -15.79
CA ARG A 102 -2.70 -8.08 -16.48
C ARG A 102 -3.22 -7.07 -15.48
N PRO A 103 -3.23 -5.76 -15.79
CA PRO A 103 -2.59 -5.12 -16.95
C PRO A 103 -1.07 -5.05 -16.80
N LYS A 104 -0.38 -4.58 -17.84
CA LYS A 104 1.06 -4.36 -17.76
C LYS A 104 1.38 -3.22 -16.79
N MET A 105 2.31 -3.44 -15.89
CA MET A 105 2.69 -2.48 -14.86
C MET A 105 3.81 -1.54 -15.27
N ALA A 106 4.69 -1.97 -16.19
CA ALA A 106 5.87 -1.22 -16.57
C ALA A 106 5.62 0.26 -16.92
N PRO A 107 4.55 0.63 -17.66
CA PRO A 107 4.29 2.04 -17.97
C PRO A 107 3.98 2.91 -16.76
N HIS A 108 3.65 2.31 -15.63
CA HIS A 108 3.18 3.04 -14.44
C HIS A 108 4.19 3.08 -13.30
N ILE A 109 5.30 2.35 -13.42
CA ILE A 109 6.25 2.19 -12.31
C ILE A 109 6.89 3.52 -11.90
N GLU A 110 7.29 4.35 -12.85
CA GLU A 110 7.91 5.65 -12.53
C GLU A 110 6.97 6.55 -11.74
N GLN A 111 5.69 6.58 -12.10
CA GLN A 111 4.70 7.36 -11.37
C GLN A 111 4.46 6.79 -9.98
N MET A 112 4.42 5.47 -9.83
CA MET A 112 4.33 4.82 -8.52
C MET A 112 5.49 5.21 -7.61
N LEU A 113 6.72 5.15 -8.13
CA LEU A 113 7.92 5.53 -7.38
C LEU A 113 7.86 6.99 -6.97
N SER A 114 7.41 7.86 -7.85
CA SER A 114 7.27 9.29 -7.56
C SER A 114 6.29 9.55 -6.40
N LEU A 115 5.17 8.83 -6.35
CA LEU A 115 4.16 9.01 -5.31
C LEU A 115 4.57 8.40 -3.97
N ILE A 116 5.33 7.32 -3.99
CA ILE A 116 5.77 6.63 -2.77
C ILE A 116 7.01 7.30 -2.18
N HIS A 117 7.81 7.93 -3.02
CA HIS A 117 9.04 8.61 -2.59
C HIS A 117 8.70 9.88 -1.85
N ILE A 118 8.76 9.82 -0.56
CA ILE A 118 8.43 10.93 0.34
C ILE A 118 9.71 11.48 0.95
#